data_f8ade3cadd265151b226f83d42389243
#
_entry.id   f8ade3cadd265151b226f83d42389243
#
_cell.length_a   1.000
_cell.length_b   1.000
_cell.length_c   1.000
_cell.angle_alpha   90.00
_cell.angle_beta   90.00
_cell.angle_gamma   90.00
#
_symmetry.space_group_name_H-M   'P 1'
#
loop_
_entity.id
_entity.type
_entity.pdbx_description
1 polymer ?
#
loop_
_entity_poly.entity_id
_entity_poly.type
_entity_poly.pdbx_seq_one_letter_code
_entity_poly.pdbx_strand_id
1 'polypeptide(L)'
;MKSWQGSYGVSDYEGIVSPAYYICKLSGVDRKFFSVAIRSRPYVSFFARFSKGIRVDQWDLSPVGLKEIPFLLPPLAEQREIVAYIEARAAKIDAAVAGLEREVAAMKEYKQRLIADVVTGQRKVA
;
A
#
# COMPACT_ATOMS: atom_id res chain seq x y z
N MET A 1 -5.01 -6.53 16.46
CA MET A 1 -4.62 -6.36 15.03
C MET A 1 -4.12 -4.93 14.82
N LYS A 2 -2.91 -4.75 14.27
CA LYS A 2 -2.28 -3.44 14.10
C LYS A 2 -2.85 -2.67 12.89
N SER A 3 -4.17 -2.53 12.82
CA SER A 3 -4.88 -1.88 11.71
C SER A 3 -4.47 -0.42 11.48
N TRP A 4 -4.07 0.28 12.53
CA TRP A 4 -3.54 1.64 12.46
C TRP A 4 -2.23 1.75 11.66
N GLN A 5 -1.54 0.63 11.44
CA GLN A 5 -0.35 0.53 10.58
C GLN A 5 -0.67 0.04 9.15
N GLY A 6 -1.95 -0.15 8.82
CA GLY A 6 -2.35 -0.69 7.53
C GLY A 6 -2.20 -2.21 7.39
N SER A 7 -2.15 -2.95 8.51
CA SER A 7 -2.02 -4.42 8.55
C SER A 7 -3.33 -5.11 8.23
N TYR A 8 -3.85 -4.91 7.02
CA TYR A 8 -5.04 -5.58 6.50
C TYR A 8 -4.88 -5.84 5.00
N GLY A 9 -5.57 -6.85 4.52
CA GLY A 9 -5.58 -7.24 3.12
C GLY A 9 -6.85 -7.99 2.75
N VAL A 10 -7.10 -8.07 1.47
CA VAL A 10 -8.14 -8.93 0.89
C VAL A 10 -7.46 -10.20 0.43
N SER A 11 -8.02 -11.36 0.78
CA SER A 11 -7.56 -12.66 0.28
C SER A 11 -8.57 -13.22 -0.71
N ASP A 12 -8.08 -13.67 -1.84
CA ASP A 12 -8.85 -14.43 -2.83
C ASP A 12 -8.69 -15.96 -2.64
N TYR A 13 -7.90 -16.34 -1.64
CA TYR A 13 -7.62 -17.74 -1.33
C TYR A 13 -8.35 -18.21 -0.08
N GLU A 14 -8.78 -19.46 -0.10
CA GLU A 14 -9.18 -20.20 1.10
C GLU A 14 -7.93 -20.74 1.79
N GLY A 15 -7.86 -20.62 3.13
CA GLY A 15 -6.68 -21.08 3.86
C GLY A 15 -6.76 -20.79 5.35
N ILE A 16 -5.69 -21.17 6.05
CA ILE A 16 -5.52 -20.98 7.49
C ILE A 16 -4.70 -19.71 7.72
N VAL A 17 -5.20 -18.82 8.57
CA VAL A 17 -4.50 -17.61 9.00
C VAL A 17 -4.23 -17.64 10.49
N SER A 18 -3.26 -16.88 10.95
CA SER A 18 -2.97 -16.74 12.37
C SER A 18 -4.21 -16.23 13.14
N PRO A 19 -4.49 -16.76 14.34
CA PRO A 19 -5.59 -16.30 15.19
C PRO A 19 -5.47 -14.83 15.60
N ALA A 20 -4.33 -14.19 15.38
CA ALA A 20 -4.15 -12.76 15.59
C ALA A 20 -4.86 -11.89 14.54
N TYR A 21 -5.35 -12.47 13.43
CA TYR A 21 -6.10 -11.76 12.41
C TYR A 21 -7.60 -11.93 12.59
N TYR A 22 -8.34 -10.82 12.43
CA TYR A 22 -9.80 -10.89 12.34
C TYR A 22 -10.20 -11.09 10.88
N ILE A 23 -11.00 -12.12 10.63
CA ILE A 23 -11.56 -12.39 9.31
C ILE A 23 -12.92 -11.72 9.21
N CYS A 24 -13.08 -10.81 8.25
CA CYS A 24 -14.31 -10.12 7.98
C CYS A 24 -14.87 -10.52 6.62
N LYS A 25 -16.14 -10.95 6.59
CA LYS A 25 -16.86 -11.17 5.34
C LYS A 25 -17.45 -9.83 4.88
N LEU A 26 -17.15 -9.44 3.65
CA LEU A 26 -17.69 -8.23 3.03
C LEU A 26 -19.00 -8.56 2.31
N SER A 27 -20.01 -7.71 2.49
CA SER A 27 -21.30 -7.80 1.82
C SER A 27 -21.72 -6.42 1.32
N GLY A 28 -22.22 -6.32 0.08
CA GLY A 28 -22.70 -5.07 -0.50
C GLY A 28 -21.61 -4.06 -0.85
N VAL A 29 -20.34 -4.46 -0.83
CA VAL A 29 -19.21 -3.60 -1.16
C VAL A 29 -18.27 -4.29 -2.14
N ASP A 30 -17.74 -3.54 -3.10
CA ASP A 30 -16.67 -4.01 -3.98
C ASP A 30 -15.38 -4.20 -3.17
N ARG A 31 -14.71 -5.35 -3.34
CA ARG A 31 -13.51 -5.71 -2.57
C ARG A 31 -12.34 -4.77 -2.82
N LYS A 32 -12.15 -4.35 -4.07
CA LYS A 32 -11.07 -3.42 -4.42
C LYS A 32 -11.35 -2.04 -3.85
N PHE A 33 -12.60 -1.57 -3.99
CA PHE A 33 -13.02 -0.30 -3.40
C PHE A 33 -12.80 -0.30 -1.89
N PHE A 34 -13.27 -1.34 -1.19
CA PHE A 34 -13.04 -1.47 0.25
C PHE A 34 -11.55 -1.43 0.60
N SER A 35 -10.73 -2.20 -0.12
CA SER A 35 -9.28 -2.25 0.10
C SER A 35 -8.60 -0.90 -0.05
N VAL A 36 -9.02 -0.08 -1.02
CA VAL A 36 -8.48 1.27 -1.24
C VAL A 36 -9.00 2.23 -0.17
N ALA A 37 -10.31 2.18 0.12
CA ALA A 37 -10.94 3.06 1.09
C ALA A 37 -10.31 2.94 2.48
N ILE A 38 -10.16 1.72 2.99
CA ILE A 38 -9.61 1.50 4.34
C ILE A 38 -8.13 1.87 4.47
N ARG A 39 -7.40 2.01 3.35
CA ARG A 39 -6.00 2.49 3.34
C ARG A 39 -5.89 4.00 3.25
N SER A 40 -6.99 4.69 3.05
CA SER A 40 -6.99 6.16 2.99
C SER A 40 -6.66 6.77 4.36
N ARG A 41 -6.07 7.96 4.34
CA ARG A 41 -5.69 8.67 5.59
C ARG A 41 -6.83 8.83 6.59
N PRO A 42 -8.07 9.17 6.18
CA PRO A 42 -9.19 9.26 7.11
C PRO A 42 -9.44 7.94 7.85
N TYR A 43 -9.46 6.80 7.15
CA TYR A 43 -9.70 5.51 7.79
C TYR A 43 -8.54 5.07 8.68
N VAL A 44 -7.30 5.30 8.28
CA VAL A 44 -6.13 5.06 9.14
C VAL A 44 -6.22 5.87 10.43
N SER A 45 -6.69 7.12 10.37
CA SER A 45 -6.92 7.96 11.55
C SER A 45 -8.04 7.40 12.44
N PHE A 46 -9.13 6.90 11.87
CA PHE A 46 -10.17 6.20 12.64
C PHE A 46 -9.62 4.94 13.31
N PHE A 47 -8.86 4.12 12.58
CA PHE A 47 -8.25 2.93 13.17
C PHE A 47 -7.31 3.27 14.33
N ALA A 48 -6.51 4.32 14.22
CA ALA A 48 -5.68 4.80 15.33
C ALA A 48 -6.53 5.25 16.52
N ARG A 49 -7.59 6.01 16.29
CA ARG A 49 -8.49 6.51 17.33
C ARG A 49 -9.22 5.41 18.10
N PHE A 50 -9.63 4.36 17.40
CA PHE A 50 -10.38 3.22 17.98
C PHE A 50 -9.48 2.09 18.45
N SER A 51 -8.17 2.17 18.22
CA SER A 51 -7.18 1.25 18.75
C SER A 51 -6.78 1.64 20.16
N LYS A 52 -6.64 0.65 21.04
CA LYS A 52 -6.27 0.84 22.45
C LYS A 52 -5.14 -0.10 22.83
N GLY A 53 -4.29 0.34 23.74
CA GLY A 53 -3.21 -0.45 24.32
C GLY A 53 -2.36 0.40 25.25
N ILE A 54 -1.55 -0.26 26.09
CA ILE A 54 -0.70 0.43 27.09
C ILE A 54 0.45 1.18 26.38
N ARG A 55 0.98 0.61 25.30
CA ARG A 55 2.03 1.22 24.48
C ARG A 55 1.57 1.36 23.04
N VAL A 56 2.07 2.35 22.33
CA VAL A 56 1.69 2.62 20.92
C VAL A 56 1.95 1.41 20.01
N ASP A 57 3.04 0.70 20.23
CA ASP A 57 3.39 -0.52 19.48
C ASP A 57 2.48 -1.73 19.77
N GLN A 58 1.71 -1.68 20.87
CA GLN A 58 0.77 -2.70 21.30
C GLN A 58 -0.70 -2.31 21.07
N TRP A 59 -0.96 -1.19 20.41
CA TRP A 59 -2.33 -0.78 20.11
C TRP A 59 -3.01 -1.83 19.22
N ASP A 60 -4.20 -2.21 19.64
CA ASP A 60 -5.05 -3.17 18.95
C ASP A 60 -6.44 -2.60 18.69
N LEU A 61 -6.93 -2.81 17.49
CA LEU A 61 -8.29 -2.49 17.10
C LEU A 61 -9.18 -3.70 17.39
N SER A 62 -10.05 -3.56 18.38
CA SER A 62 -11.01 -4.61 18.72
C SER A 62 -12.11 -4.73 17.66
N PRO A 63 -12.78 -5.91 17.54
CA PRO A 63 -13.93 -6.07 16.65
C PRO A 63 -15.07 -5.12 16.96
N VAL A 64 -15.25 -4.75 18.22
CA VAL A 64 -16.25 -3.76 18.65
C VAL A 64 -15.85 -2.38 18.13
N GLY A 65 -14.62 -1.95 18.35
CA GLY A 65 -14.12 -0.68 17.83
C GLY A 65 -14.17 -0.58 16.30
N LEU A 66 -13.93 -1.69 15.60
CA LEU A 66 -14.06 -1.72 14.14
C LEU A 66 -15.50 -1.44 13.67
N LYS A 67 -16.50 -1.93 14.39
CA LYS A 67 -17.93 -1.73 14.06
C LYS A 67 -18.42 -0.31 14.32
N GLU A 68 -17.74 0.43 15.19
CA GLU A 68 -18.07 1.83 15.50
C GLU A 68 -17.53 2.82 14.44
N ILE A 69 -16.66 2.36 13.54
CA ILE A 69 -16.08 3.22 12.50
C ILE A 69 -17.11 3.39 11.37
N PRO A 70 -17.56 4.62 11.09
CA PRO A 70 -18.48 4.88 9.99
C PRO A 70 -17.78 4.58 8.65
N PHE A 71 -18.46 3.87 7.76
CA PHE A 71 -17.95 3.57 6.43
C PHE A 71 -18.82 4.22 5.37
N LEU A 72 -18.20 5.05 4.52
CA LEU A 72 -18.87 5.65 3.36
C LEU A 72 -19.03 4.59 2.28
N LEU A 73 -20.28 4.27 1.96
CA LEU A 73 -20.62 3.22 1.02
C LEU A 73 -21.44 3.79 -0.14
N PRO A 74 -20.80 4.29 -1.21
CA PRO A 74 -21.52 4.71 -2.41
C PRO A 74 -22.15 3.50 -3.13
N PRO A 75 -23.05 3.72 -4.11
CA PRO A 75 -23.59 2.66 -4.95
C PRO A 75 -22.49 1.84 -5.63
N LEU A 76 -22.72 0.54 -5.89
CA LEU A 76 -21.72 -0.34 -6.47
C LEU A 76 -21.13 0.15 -7.81
N ALA A 77 -21.96 0.83 -8.63
CA ALA A 77 -21.48 1.42 -9.88
C ALA A 77 -20.40 2.48 -9.61
N GLU A 78 -20.67 3.39 -8.70
CA GLU A 78 -19.73 4.45 -8.31
C GLU A 78 -18.47 3.89 -7.65
N GLN A 79 -18.59 2.83 -6.82
CA GLN A 79 -17.43 2.16 -6.25
C GLN A 79 -16.47 1.65 -7.34
N ARG A 80 -17.01 1.04 -8.41
CA ARG A 80 -16.22 0.53 -9.53
C ARG A 80 -15.57 1.65 -10.34
N GLU A 81 -16.28 2.74 -10.57
CA GLU A 81 -15.74 3.93 -11.23
C GLU A 81 -14.57 4.55 -10.45
N ILE A 82 -14.72 4.66 -9.13
CA ILE A 82 -13.64 5.14 -8.24
C ILE A 82 -12.42 4.23 -8.35
N VAL A 83 -12.60 2.90 -8.30
CA VAL A 83 -11.50 1.94 -8.43
C VAL A 83 -10.81 2.09 -9.78
N ALA A 84 -11.58 2.10 -10.87
CA ALA A 84 -11.03 2.24 -12.22
C ALA A 84 -10.22 3.55 -12.38
N TYR A 85 -10.73 4.65 -11.85
CA TYR A 85 -10.02 5.93 -11.84
C TYR A 85 -8.68 5.85 -11.10
N ILE A 86 -8.68 5.25 -9.90
CA ILE A 86 -7.47 5.11 -9.08
C ILE A 86 -6.46 4.19 -9.77
N GLU A 87 -6.89 3.02 -10.29
CA GLU A 87 -6.02 2.07 -11.00
C GLU A 87 -5.38 2.73 -12.22
N ALA A 88 -6.14 3.49 -13.01
CA ALA A 88 -5.60 4.21 -14.17
C ALA A 88 -4.56 5.28 -13.79
N ARG A 89 -4.72 5.93 -12.63
CA ARG A 89 -3.75 6.91 -12.13
C ARG A 89 -2.51 6.22 -11.55
N ALA A 90 -2.71 5.16 -10.77
CA ALA A 90 -1.62 4.37 -10.20
C ALA A 90 -0.72 3.79 -11.30
N ALA A 91 -1.30 3.20 -12.35
CA ALA A 91 -0.54 2.64 -13.47
C ALA A 91 0.38 3.66 -14.15
N LYS A 92 -0.03 4.93 -14.24
CA LYS A 92 0.83 6.00 -14.78
C LYS A 92 2.01 6.32 -13.85
N ILE A 93 1.77 6.33 -12.55
CA ILE A 93 2.81 6.56 -11.55
C ILE A 93 3.79 5.39 -11.55
N ASP A 94 3.29 4.15 -11.55
CA ASP A 94 4.12 2.95 -11.56
C ASP A 94 5.00 2.88 -12.81
N ALA A 95 4.46 3.25 -13.98
CA ALA A 95 5.23 3.34 -15.22
C ALA A 95 6.34 4.39 -15.14
N ALA A 96 6.07 5.56 -14.53
CA ALA A 96 7.05 6.60 -14.32
C ALA A 96 8.14 6.16 -13.33
N VAL A 97 7.76 5.52 -12.23
CA VAL A 97 8.70 4.97 -11.23
C VAL A 97 9.62 3.93 -11.89
N ALA A 98 9.06 2.98 -12.64
CA ALA A 98 9.85 1.98 -13.36
C ALA A 98 10.80 2.59 -14.40
N GLY A 99 10.42 3.72 -15.02
CA GLY A 99 11.29 4.50 -15.89
C GLY A 99 12.49 5.07 -15.15
N LEU A 100 12.24 5.75 -14.04
CA LEU A 100 13.28 6.35 -13.20
C LEU A 100 14.23 5.32 -12.60
N GLU A 101 13.73 4.17 -12.18
CA GLU A 101 14.56 3.07 -11.67
C GLU A 101 15.54 2.55 -12.71
N ARG A 102 15.09 2.41 -13.99
CA ARG A 102 15.97 2.03 -15.09
C ARG A 102 17.04 3.10 -15.37
N GLU A 103 16.67 4.37 -15.32
CA GLU A 103 17.63 5.47 -15.49
C GLU A 103 18.69 5.48 -14.39
N VAL A 104 18.27 5.32 -13.13
CA VAL A 104 19.20 5.21 -11.99
C VAL A 104 20.14 4.02 -12.15
N ALA A 105 19.64 2.87 -12.61
CA ALA A 105 20.48 1.70 -12.87
C ALA A 105 21.52 1.97 -13.96
N ALA A 106 21.12 2.58 -15.07
CA ALA A 106 22.01 2.95 -16.17
C ALA A 106 23.09 3.98 -15.73
N MET A 107 22.72 4.96 -14.92
CA MET A 107 23.66 5.92 -14.36
C MET A 107 24.70 5.27 -13.43
N LYS A 108 24.27 4.28 -12.61
CA LYS A 108 25.19 3.52 -11.76
C LYS A 108 26.18 2.70 -12.59
N GLU A 109 25.71 2.04 -13.63
CA GLU A 109 26.56 1.29 -14.55
C GLU A 109 27.54 2.21 -15.28
N TYR A 110 27.08 3.34 -15.80
CA TYR A 110 27.94 4.34 -16.45
C TYR A 110 29.02 4.85 -15.51
N LYS A 111 28.68 5.15 -14.24
CA LYS A 111 29.66 5.56 -13.24
C LYS A 111 30.73 4.51 -13.03
N GLN A 112 30.35 3.22 -12.92
CA GLN A 112 31.32 2.13 -12.75
C GLN A 112 32.25 1.97 -13.96
N ARG A 113 31.71 2.04 -15.18
CA ARG A 113 32.51 2.01 -16.41
C ARG A 113 33.47 3.18 -16.49
N LEU A 114 32.97 4.40 -16.21
CA LEU A 114 33.81 5.59 -16.21
C LEU A 114 35.00 5.48 -15.25
N ILE A 115 34.78 4.98 -14.04
CA ILE A 115 35.84 4.74 -13.07
C ILE A 115 36.83 3.72 -13.61
N ALA A 116 36.36 2.60 -14.16
CA ALA A 116 37.22 1.57 -14.73
C ALA A 116 38.06 2.11 -15.89
N ASP A 117 37.47 2.83 -16.82
CA ASP A 117 38.13 3.40 -18.00
C ASP A 117 39.25 4.39 -17.61
N VAL A 118 38.97 5.23 -16.59
CA VAL A 118 39.97 6.20 -16.10
C VAL A 118 41.12 5.48 -15.36
N VAL A 119 40.80 4.54 -14.46
CA VAL A 119 41.80 3.85 -13.66
C VAL A 119 42.69 2.95 -14.51
N THR A 120 42.14 2.36 -15.57
CA THR A 120 42.88 1.50 -16.51
C THR A 120 43.59 2.29 -17.64
N GLY A 121 43.48 3.61 -17.65
CA GLY A 121 44.10 4.47 -18.66
C GLY A 121 43.42 4.44 -20.04
N GLN A 122 42.28 3.81 -20.17
CA GLN A 122 41.50 3.78 -21.41
C GLN A 122 40.87 5.17 -21.72
N ARG A 123 40.67 5.98 -20.69
CA ARG A 123 40.20 7.37 -20.81
C ARG A 123 41.14 8.32 -20.09
N LYS A 124 41.67 9.30 -20.83
CA LYS A 124 42.51 10.37 -20.25
C LYS A 124 41.63 11.32 -19.45
N VAL A 125 42.08 11.69 -18.26
CA VAL A 125 41.56 12.82 -17.50
C VAL A 125 42.24 14.07 -18.07
N ALA A 126 41.46 15.00 -18.61
CA ALA A 126 41.97 16.26 -19.11
C ALA A 126 42.38 17.18 -17.95
#